data_1e6ad116207ee894c470bf1b55a8beba
#
_entry.id   1e6ad116207ee894c470bf1b55a8beba
#
_cell.length_a   1.000
_cell.length_b   1.000
_cell.length_c   1.000
_cell.angle_alpha   90.00
_cell.angle_beta   90.00
_cell.angle_gamma   90.00
#
_symmetry.space_group_name_H-M   'P 1'
#
loop_
_entity.id
_entity.type
_entity.pdbx_description
1 polymer ?
#
loop_
_entity_poly.entity_id
_entity_poly.type
_entity_poly.pdbx_seq_one_letter_code
_entity_poly.pdbx_strand_id
1 'polypeptide(L)'
;MCKTVFWGGRRMISLSGVNKRLGSFRLKDISIEIPDGYICELVGQNASGKTTLIKMILGLCRPDDGTVVIDGLNYQEAESDKRIRDITGIVPVNELMNSELSLLENGRCYGRFYSRYDESIYMEYLERFGLDRKIKFGKLSKGQKIKAQFAFALSTAPKYLILDEPTANFDIDFKQDFLNVIMQFMESGKKSVIIASHILDELDRIVDYLIYLDKGELVYSGDIESFRDKYRIISGESYKVKLLKQEDIIHAEDRKYGTKALVVNHGYSKYDGALTVTVPTLEEFMYHYSKRGESAI
;
A
#
# COMPACT_ATOMS: atom_id res chain seq x y z
N MET A 1 -13.87 14.56 13.36
CA MET A 1 -14.30 13.34 14.08
C MET A 1 -14.51 12.26 13.03
N CYS A 2 -13.54 11.37 12.86
CA CYS A 2 -13.66 10.21 11.96
C CYS A 2 -14.64 9.23 12.60
N LYS A 3 -15.75 8.92 11.93
CA LYS A 3 -16.67 7.89 12.42
C LYS A 3 -15.99 6.55 12.20
N THR A 4 -15.50 5.94 13.27
CA THR A 4 -15.03 4.55 13.28
C THR A 4 -16.20 3.67 12.85
N VAL A 5 -16.15 3.13 11.65
CA VAL A 5 -17.10 2.11 11.20
C VAL A 5 -16.73 0.82 11.91
N PHE A 6 -17.47 0.46 12.94
CA PHE A 6 -17.30 -0.83 13.63
C PHE A 6 -17.68 -1.97 12.67
N TRP A 7 -16.69 -2.60 12.08
CA TRP A 7 -16.84 -3.85 11.33
C TRP A 7 -16.95 -5.03 12.31
N GLY A 8 -18.16 -5.32 12.76
CA GLY A 8 -18.45 -6.30 13.80
C GLY A 8 -17.66 -7.60 13.67
N GLY A 9 -16.71 -7.84 14.58
CA GLY A 9 -16.10 -9.14 14.85
C GLY A 9 -15.14 -9.71 13.81
N ARG A 10 -14.79 -8.99 12.74
CA ARG A 10 -13.81 -9.46 11.76
C ARG A 10 -12.39 -9.24 12.27
N ARG A 11 -11.56 -10.28 12.13
CA ARG A 11 -10.13 -10.20 12.36
C ARG A 11 -9.53 -9.21 11.34
N MET A 12 -8.58 -8.37 11.76
CA MET A 12 -8.02 -7.30 10.94
C MET A 12 -6.61 -6.96 11.40
N ILE A 13 -5.93 -6.12 10.62
CA ILE A 13 -4.74 -5.43 11.08
C ILE A 13 -5.18 -4.07 11.62
N SER A 14 -4.87 -3.77 12.87
CA SER A 14 -5.19 -2.49 13.50
C SER A 14 -3.96 -1.83 14.12
N LEU A 15 -3.84 -0.54 13.90
CA LEU A 15 -2.90 0.34 14.57
C LEU A 15 -3.71 1.38 15.34
N SER A 16 -3.38 1.60 16.59
CA SER A 16 -4.10 2.55 17.45
C SER A 16 -3.12 3.51 18.12
N GLY A 17 -3.19 4.79 17.78
CA GLY A 17 -2.38 5.86 18.36
C GLY A 17 -0.87 5.67 18.17
N VAL A 18 -0.46 5.04 17.06
CA VAL A 18 0.94 4.64 16.86
C VAL A 18 1.82 5.86 16.59
N ASN A 19 2.86 5.99 17.41
CA ASN A 19 3.91 6.98 17.25
C ASN A 19 5.26 6.29 17.05
N LYS A 20 6.11 6.84 16.18
CA LYS A 20 7.48 6.35 15.96
C LYS A 20 8.42 7.45 15.54
N ARG A 21 9.55 7.58 16.24
CA ARG A 21 10.62 8.51 15.88
C ARG A 21 11.81 7.74 15.31
N LEU A 22 12.31 8.18 14.15
CA LEU A 22 13.48 7.65 13.48
C LEU A 22 14.39 8.82 13.04
N GLY A 23 15.34 9.19 13.87
CA GLY A 23 16.16 10.38 13.65
C GLY A 23 15.31 11.66 13.60
N SER A 24 15.31 12.37 12.47
CA SER A 24 14.49 13.55 12.22
C SER A 24 13.06 13.24 11.78
N PHE A 25 12.81 12.01 11.31
CA PHE A 25 11.48 11.58 10.85
C PHE A 25 10.61 11.13 12.03
N ARG A 26 9.31 11.38 11.94
CA ARG A 26 8.33 10.94 12.94
C ARG A 26 7.01 10.52 12.28
N LEU A 27 6.52 9.31 12.61
CA LEU A 27 5.10 8.96 12.48
C LEU A 27 4.35 9.51 13.69
N LYS A 28 3.18 10.13 13.44
CA LYS A 28 2.42 10.85 14.46
C LYS A 28 1.00 10.33 14.53
N ASP A 29 0.63 9.76 15.67
CA ASP A 29 -0.73 9.35 16.03
C ASP A 29 -1.46 8.57 14.93
N ILE A 30 -0.79 7.55 14.39
CA ILE A 30 -1.34 6.76 13.30
C ILE A 30 -2.36 5.76 13.85
N SER A 31 -3.62 5.93 13.45
CA SER A 31 -4.73 5.03 13.78
C SER A 31 -5.38 4.54 12.49
N ILE A 32 -5.25 3.24 12.19
CA ILE A 32 -5.69 2.61 10.93
C ILE A 32 -6.30 1.25 11.26
N GLU A 33 -7.39 0.91 10.56
CA GLU A 33 -7.98 -0.42 10.55
C GLU A 33 -7.98 -0.94 9.12
N ILE A 34 -7.30 -2.06 8.86
CA ILE A 34 -7.25 -2.72 7.55
C ILE A 34 -8.12 -3.97 7.64
N PRO A 35 -9.29 -3.99 6.99
CA PRO A 35 -10.21 -5.12 7.06
C PRO A 35 -9.66 -6.37 6.38
N ASP A 36 -10.03 -7.56 6.87
CA ASP A 36 -9.74 -8.82 6.19
C ASP A 36 -10.53 -8.95 4.89
N GLY A 37 -9.92 -9.57 3.89
CA GLY A 37 -10.55 -9.83 2.61
C GLY A 37 -10.42 -8.69 1.59
N TYR A 38 -9.58 -7.68 1.87
CA TYR A 38 -9.40 -6.51 1.03
C TYR A 38 -7.98 -6.43 0.46
N ILE A 39 -7.88 -5.83 -0.73
CA ILE A 39 -6.63 -5.33 -1.29
C ILE A 39 -6.48 -3.89 -0.84
N CYS A 40 -5.52 -3.66 0.04
CA CYS A 40 -5.24 -2.35 0.62
C CYS A 40 -4.01 -1.74 -0.05
N GLU A 41 -4.14 -0.53 -0.55
CA GLU A 41 -3.02 0.25 -1.05
C GLU A 41 -2.54 1.27 -0.01
N LEU A 42 -1.25 1.23 0.28
CA LEU A 42 -0.56 2.18 1.15
C LEU A 42 0.25 3.16 0.30
N VAL A 43 -0.30 4.34 0.09
CA VAL A 43 0.30 5.36 -0.77
C VAL A 43 0.96 6.49 0.02
N GLY A 44 1.88 7.18 -0.61
CA GLY A 44 2.56 8.35 -0.07
C GLY A 44 3.89 8.58 -0.77
N GLN A 45 4.39 9.80 -0.70
CA GLN A 45 5.70 10.14 -1.25
C GLN A 45 6.83 9.35 -0.58
N ASN A 46 8.01 9.36 -1.18
CA ASN A 46 9.20 8.80 -0.54
C ASN A 46 9.42 9.46 0.83
N ALA A 47 9.82 8.66 1.81
CA ALA A 47 9.97 9.06 3.21
C ALA A 47 8.67 9.51 3.92
N SER A 48 7.48 9.20 3.39
CA SER A 48 6.21 9.46 4.10
C SER A 48 5.95 8.53 5.30
N GLY A 49 6.68 7.42 5.40
CA GLY A 49 6.56 6.46 6.51
C GLY A 49 6.01 5.08 6.14
N LYS A 50 5.70 4.80 4.85
CA LYS A 50 5.16 3.52 4.38
C LYS A 50 5.96 2.31 4.86
N THR A 51 7.25 2.26 4.55
CA THR A 51 8.14 1.16 4.97
C THR A 51 8.25 1.05 6.49
N THR A 52 8.19 2.15 7.23
CA THR A 52 8.18 2.13 8.71
C THR A 52 6.89 1.50 9.22
N LEU A 53 5.75 1.87 8.64
CA LEU A 53 4.45 1.29 8.96
C LEU A 53 4.43 -0.23 8.69
N ILE A 54 4.91 -0.64 7.50
CA ILE A 54 5.06 -2.06 7.14
C ILE A 54 5.93 -2.80 8.16
N LYS A 55 7.09 -2.24 8.52
CA LYS A 55 7.98 -2.85 9.52
C LYS A 55 7.30 -3.01 10.89
N MET A 56 6.44 -2.08 11.29
CA MET A 56 5.66 -2.21 12.53
C MET A 56 4.58 -3.28 12.42
N ILE A 57 3.87 -3.35 11.28
CA ILE A 57 2.92 -4.42 11.00
C ILE A 57 3.58 -5.80 11.04
N LEU A 58 4.82 -5.92 10.58
CA LEU A 58 5.61 -7.17 10.60
C LEU A 58 6.33 -7.45 11.93
N GLY A 59 6.23 -6.56 12.93
CA GLY A 59 6.96 -6.66 14.20
C GLY A 59 8.46 -6.43 14.12
N LEU A 60 8.97 -6.00 12.97
CA LEU A 60 10.39 -5.68 12.76
C LEU A 60 10.80 -4.34 13.39
N CYS A 61 9.83 -3.52 13.75
CA CYS A 61 10.02 -2.23 14.40
C CYS A 61 8.89 -2.00 15.41
N ARG A 62 9.24 -1.80 16.68
CA ARG A 62 8.24 -1.48 17.70
C ARG A 62 7.85 -0.01 17.64
N PRO A 63 6.58 0.33 17.81
CA PRO A 63 6.17 1.71 18.02
C PRO A 63 6.78 2.26 19.33
N ASP A 64 6.96 3.57 19.41
CA ASP A 64 7.38 4.24 20.66
C ASP A 64 6.18 4.44 21.58
N ASP A 65 4.97 4.56 20.98
CA ASP A 65 3.69 4.64 21.68
C ASP A 65 2.57 4.07 20.79
N GLY A 66 1.47 3.67 21.38
CA GLY A 66 0.35 3.04 20.71
C GLY A 66 0.50 1.51 20.57
N THR A 67 -0.41 0.91 19.84
CA THR A 67 -0.47 -0.56 19.70
C THR A 67 -0.64 -0.99 18.24
N VAL A 68 -0.09 -2.16 17.90
CA VAL A 68 -0.26 -2.83 16.61
C VAL A 68 -0.77 -4.24 16.87
N VAL A 69 -1.92 -4.55 16.29
CA VAL A 69 -2.56 -5.87 16.42
C VAL A 69 -2.80 -6.46 15.03
N ILE A 70 -2.45 -7.72 14.84
CA ILE A 70 -2.69 -8.47 13.60
C ILE A 70 -3.44 -9.75 13.95
N ASP A 71 -4.61 -9.93 13.35
CA ASP A 71 -5.43 -11.14 13.56
C ASP A 71 -5.68 -11.44 15.06
N GLY A 72 -5.80 -10.37 15.87
CA GLY A 72 -5.93 -10.45 17.33
C GLY A 72 -4.62 -10.71 18.07
N LEU A 73 -3.48 -10.77 17.38
CA LEU A 73 -2.16 -10.94 17.98
C LEU A 73 -1.48 -9.59 18.18
N ASN A 74 -1.04 -9.32 19.40
CA ASN A 74 -0.26 -8.12 19.73
C ASN A 74 1.21 -8.49 19.86
N TYR A 75 2.12 -7.78 19.19
CA TYR A 75 3.58 -7.99 19.31
C TYR A 75 4.16 -7.79 20.71
N GLN A 76 3.43 -7.16 21.61
CA GLN A 76 3.87 -7.00 23.00
C GLN A 76 3.70 -8.28 23.82
N GLU A 77 2.97 -9.27 23.27
CA GLU A 77 2.75 -10.54 23.94
C GLU A 77 3.83 -11.56 23.55
N ALA A 78 4.31 -12.33 24.52
CA ALA A 78 5.25 -13.43 24.28
C ALA A 78 4.64 -14.45 23.29
N GLU A 79 5.44 -14.96 22.35
CA GLU A 79 5.07 -15.92 21.30
C GLU A 79 4.29 -15.36 20.08
N SER A 80 3.92 -14.09 20.07
CA SER A 80 3.22 -13.48 18.93
C SER A 80 4.07 -13.45 17.66
N ASP A 81 5.38 -13.25 17.76
CA ASP A 81 6.31 -13.10 16.62
C ASP A 81 6.26 -14.29 15.66
N LYS A 82 6.28 -15.54 16.19
CA LYS A 82 6.21 -16.75 15.36
C LYS A 82 4.86 -16.87 14.66
N ARG A 83 3.78 -16.64 15.40
CA ARG A 83 2.40 -16.75 14.88
C ARG A 83 2.14 -15.68 13.80
N ILE A 84 2.61 -14.45 14.01
CA ILE A 84 2.47 -13.37 13.04
C ILE A 84 3.27 -13.67 11.78
N ARG A 85 4.51 -14.16 11.89
CA ARG A 85 5.31 -14.61 10.74
C ARG A 85 4.61 -15.71 9.96
N ASP A 86 3.99 -16.69 10.62
CA ASP A 86 3.30 -17.79 9.97
C ASP A 86 2.04 -17.35 9.19
N ILE A 87 1.47 -16.20 9.51
CA ILE A 87 0.29 -15.67 8.82
C ILE A 87 0.62 -14.51 7.87
N THR A 88 1.88 -14.06 7.82
CA THR A 88 2.32 -12.97 6.94
C THR A 88 3.33 -13.45 5.92
N GLY A 89 3.14 -13.05 4.66
CA GLY A 89 4.15 -13.16 3.60
C GLY A 89 4.62 -11.76 3.22
N ILE A 90 5.92 -11.59 3.00
CA ILE A 90 6.49 -10.29 2.64
C ILE A 90 7.33 -10.34 1.38
N VAL A 91 7.14 -9.31 0.53
CA VAL A 91 8.07 -8.93 -0.54
C VAL A 91 8.57 -7.52 -0.25
N PRO A 92 9.75 -7.36 0.35
CA PRO A 92 10.28 -6.05 0.71
C PRO A 92 11.02 -5.40 -0.46
N VAL A 93 11.24 -4.09 -0.35
CA VAL A 93 12.11 -3.33 -1.29
C VAL A 93 13.54 -3.88 -1.28
N ASN A 94 14.04 -4.27 -0.10
CA ASN A 94 15.39 -4.80 0.07
C ASN A 94 15.42 -6.31 -0.12
N GLU A 95 16.60 -6.82 -0.53
CA GLU A 95 16.80 -8.25 -0.71
C GLU A 95 16.79 -8.99 0.63
N LEU A 96 15.92 -10.00 0.77
CA LEU A 96 15.88 -10.89 1.95
C LEU A 96 16.69 -12.17 1.74
N MET A 97 16.86 -12.59 0.49
CA MET A 97 17.50 -13.87 0.18
C MET A 97 19.03 -13.73 0.12
N ASN A 98 19.71 -14.81 0.44
CA ASN A 98 21.18 -14.87 0.38
C ASN A 98 21.64 -14.91 -1.07
N SER A 99 22.51 -13.96 -1.45
CA SER A 99 23.04 -13.82 -2.82
C SER A 99 23.86 -15.02 -3.29
N GLU A 100 24.50 -15.75 -2.39
CA GLU A 100 25.38 -16.88 -2.69
C GLU A 100 24.64 -18.22 -2.87
N LEU A 101 23.41 -18.32 -2.38
CA LEU A 101 22.57 -19.49 -2.48
C LEU A 101 21.74 -19.46 -3.77
N SER A 102 21.44 -20.63 -4.34
CA SER A 102 20.47 -20.81 -5.39
C SER A 102 19.05 -20.49 -4.89
N LEU A 103 18.08 -20.32 -5.79
CA LEU A 103 16.68 -20.11 -5.39
C LEU A 103 16.15 -21.28 -4.56
N LEU A 104 16.44 -22.52 -4.98
CA LEU A 104 16.05 -23.72 -4.23
C LEU A 104 16.66 -23.75 -2.82
N GLU A 105 17.95 -23.45 -2.69
CA GLU A 105 18.63 -23.42 -1.38
C GLU A 105 18.07 -22.30 -0.50
N ASN A 106 17.79 -21.12 -1.06
CA ASN A 106 17.12 -20.03 -0.34
C ASN A 106 15.73 -20.47 0.18
N GLY A 107 14.92 -21.10 -0.69
CA GLY A 107 13.61 -21.64 -0.30
C GLY A 107 13.72 -22.60 0.89
N ARG A 108 14.64 -23.56 0.87
CA ARG A 108 14.88 -24.50 1.96
C ARG A 108 15.44 -23.85 3.21
N CYS A 109 16.34 -22.87 3.03
CA CYS A 109 16.96 -22.16 4.16
C CYS A 109 15.94 -21.34 4.95
N TYR A 110 15.12 -20.56 4.26
CA TYR A 110 14.14 -19.67 4.91
C TYR A 110 12.81 -20.36 5.18
N GLY A 111 12.40 -21.34 4.37
CA GLY A 111 11.15 -22.08 4.51
C GLY A 111 11.00 -22.78 5.86
N ARG A 112 12.14 -23.25 6.46
CA ARG A 112 12.14 -23.88 7.79
C ARG A 112 11.58 -23.01 8.92
N PHE A 113 11.50 -21.71 8.70
CA PHE A 113 10.98 -20.77 9.70
C PHE A 113 9.47 -20.58 9.60
N TYR A 114 8.81 -21.15 8.58
CA TYR A 114 7.38 -21.02 8.32
C TYR A 114 6.72 -22.39 8.42
N SER A 115 5.70 -22.50 9.28
CA SER A 115 5.03 -23.78 9.54
C SER A 115 4.27 -24.34 8.34
N ARG A 116 3.91 -23.46 7.38
CA ARG A 116 3.10 -23.79 6.20
C ARG A 116 3.87 -23.65 4.88
N TYR A 117 5.21 -23.53 4.93
CA TYR A 117 6.01 -23.49 3.73
C TYR A 117 5.87 -24.79 2.93
N ASP A 118 5.62 -24.67 1.65
CA ASP A 118 5.54 -25.79 0.71
C ASP A 118 6.55 -25.57 -0.43
N GLU A 119 7.58 -26.44 -0.51
CA GLU A 119 8.60 -26.37 -1.52
C GLU A 119 8.03 -26.63 -2.93
N SER A 120 6.98 -27.46 -3.06
CA SER A 120 6.38 -27.74 -4.37
C SER A 120 5.66 -26.50 -4.92
N ILE A 121 4.94 -25.77 -4.08
CA ILE A 121 4.31 -24.50 -4.45
C ILE A 121 5.38 -23.45 -4.80
N TYR A 122 6.49 -23.42 -4.05
CA TYR A 122 7.60 -22.52 -4.37
C TYR A 122 8.17 -22.81 -5.77
N MET A 123 8.40 -24.10 -6.09
CA MET A 123 8.92 -24.49 -7.40
C MET A 123 7.94 -24.16 -8.52
N GLU A 124 6.65 -24.37 -8.32
CA GLU A 124 5.60 -24.02 -9.28
C GLU A 124 5.61 -22.53 -9.63
N TYR A 125 5.68 -21.66 -8.61
CA TYR A 125 5.77 -20.22 -8.86
C TYR A 125 7.10 -19.80 -9.49
N LEU A 126 8.23 -20.42 -9.16
CA LEU A 126 9.49 -20.15 -9.85
C LEU A 126 9.40 -20.49 -11.34
N GLU A 127 8.82 -21.65 -11.69
CA GLU A 127 8.59 -22.06 -13.06
C GLU A 127 7.64 -21.10 -13.80
N ARG A 128 6.50 -20.77 -13.18
CA ARG A 128 5.53 -19.79 -13.71
C ARG A 128 6.17 -18.45 -14.01
N PHE A 129 7.09 -17.98 -13.17
CA PHE A 129 7.77 -16.69 -13.32
C PHE A 129 9.03 -16.76 -14.18
N GLY A 130 9.30 -17.93 -14.81
CA GLY A 130 10.44 -18.14 -15.70
C GLY A 130 11.80 -18.12 -15.00
N LEU A 131 11.86 -18.55 -13.73
CA LEU A 131 13.07 -18.54 -12.91
C LEU A 131 13.66 -19.94 -12.74
N ASP A 132 14.94 -20.12 -13.13
CA ASP A 132 15.66 -21.38 -12.88
C ASP A 132 16.00 -21.51 -11.37
N ARG A 133 15.44 -22.55 -10.74
CA ARG A 133 15.67 -22.85 -9.31
C ARG A 133 17.13 -23.03 -8.91
N LYS A 134 18.02 -23.32 -9.86
CA LYS A 134 19.45 -23.55 -9.64
C LYS A 134 20.29 -22.28 -9.73
N ILE A 135 19.72 -21.18 -10.24
CA ILE A 135 20.45 -19.92 -10.35
C ILE A 135 20.69 -19.32 -8.97
N LYS A 136 21.89 -18.76 -8.73
CA LYS A 136 22.17 -18.02 -7.51
C LYS A 136 21.38 -16.71 -7.47
N PHE A 137 20.78 -16.38 -6.32
CA PHE A 137 19.96 -15.18 -6.16
C PHE A 137 20.71 -13.89 -6.52
N GLY A 138 22.01 -13.81 -6.20
CA GLY A 138 22.86 -12.67 -6.54
C GLY A 138 23.05 -12.42 -8.04
N LYS A 139 22.79 -13.43 -8.90
CA LYS A 139 22.91 -13.30 -10.37
C LYS A 139 21.63 -12.79 -11.03
N LEU A 140 20.53 -12.67 -10.30
CA LEU A 140 19.25 -12.23 -10.82
C LEU A 140 19.22 -10.70 -11.01
N SER A 141 18.46 -10.24 -12.01
CA SER A 141 18.09 -8.83 -12.14
C SER A 141 17.19 -8.40 -10.96
N LYS A 142 17.03 -7.10 -10.75
CA LYS A 142 16.13 -6.58 -9.69
C LYS A 142 14.71 -7.12 -9.82
N GLY A 143 14.13 -7.10 -11.02
CA GLY A 143 12.80 -7.65 -11.28
C GLY A 143 12.73 -9.16 -10.98
N GLN A 144 13.72 -9.95 -11.41
CA GLN A 144 13.79 -11.38 -11.12
C GLN A 144 13.93 -11.66 -9.61
N LYS A 145 14.65 -10.83 -8.87
CA LYS A 145 14.76 -10.94 -7.41
C LYS A 145 13.42 -10.74 -6.72
N ILE A 146 12.63 -9.75 -7.16
CA ILE A 146 11.29 -9.52 -6.66
C ILE A 146 10.38 -10.71 -6.99
N LYS A 147 10.42 -11.22 -8.23
CA LYS A 147 9.68 -12.43 -8.64
C LYS A 147 10.00 -13.63 -7.75
N ALA A 148 11.29 -13.87 -7.44
CA ALA A 148 11.71 -14.96 -6.56
C ALA A 148 11.24 -14.80 -5.11
N GLN A 149 11.30 -13.59 -4.56
CA GLN A 149 10.77 -13.26 -3.22
C GLN A 149 9.24 -13.38 -3.18
N PHE A 150 8.54 -13.01 -4.25
CA PHE A 150 7.10 -13.14 -4.37
C PHE A 150 6.68 -14.62 -4.41
N ALA A 151 7.36 -15.46 -5.22
CA ALA A 151 7.16 -16.90 -5.21
C ALA A 151 7.34 -17.50 -3.82
N PHE A 152 8.39 -17.09 -3.10
CA PHE A 152 8.62 -17.54 -1.73
C PHE A 152 7.51 -17.09 -0.77
N ALA A 153 7.10 -15.83 -0.81
CA ALA A 153 6.04 -15.32 0.05
C ALA A 153 4.72 -16.09 -0.15
N LEU A 154 4.36 -16.41 -1.39
CA LEU A 154 3.16 -17.19 -1.72
C LEU A 154 3.24 -18.63 -1.21
N SER A 155 4.43 -19.25 -1.26
CA SER A 155 4.66 -20.64 -0.84
C SER A 155 4.57 -20.85 0.67
N THR A 156 4.55 -19.78 1.47
CA THR A 156 4.32 -19.86 2.92
C THR A 156 2.84 -19.89 3.30
N ALA A 157 1.93 -19.88 2.31
CA ALA A 157 0.48 -19.85 2.49
C ALA A 157 0.00 -18.78 3.49
N PRO A 158 0.41 -17.51 3.31
CA PRO A 158 0.08 -16.45 4.27
C PRO A 158 -1.41 -16.10 4.24
N LYS A 159 -1.91 -15.51 5.33
CA LYS A 159 -3.21 -14.82 5.38
C LYS A 159 -3.06 -13.38 4.87
N TYR A 160 -1.99 -12.71 5.25
CA TYR A 160 -1.67 -11.34 4.87
C TYR A 160 -0.43 -11.31 3.99
N LEU A 161 -0.57 -10.85 2.76
CA LEU A 161 0.54 -10.66 1.82
C LEU A 161 0.90 -9.18 1.78
N ILE A 162 2.13 -8.86 2.14
CA ILE A 162 2.61 -7.48 2.26
C ILE A 162 3.70 -7.25 1.22
N LEU A 163 3.49 -6.27 0.35
CA LEU A 163 4.33 -5.99 -0.81
C LEU A 163 4.81 -4.54 -0.74
N ASP A 164 6.11 -4.34 -0.61
CA ASP A 164 6.71 -3.00 -0.51
C ASP A 164 7.38 -2.64 -1.85
N GLU A 165 6.77 -1.73 -2.62
CA GLU A 165 7.20 -1.27 -3.95
C GLU A 165 7.42 -2.41 -4.97
N PRO A 166 6.49 -3.38 -5.11
CA PRO A 166 6.74 -4.61 -5.88
C PRO A 166 6.88 -4.37 -7.37
N THR A 167 6.15 -3.41 -7.94
CA THR A 167 5.98 -3.25 -9.40
C THR A 167 7.04 -2.38 -10.08
N ALA A 168 7.87 -1.67 -9.31
CA ALA A 168 8.81 -0.67 -9.82
C ALA A 168 9.84 -1.20 -10.85
N ASN A 169 10.08 -2.53 -10.90
CA ASN A 169 11.06 -3.16 -11.78
C ASN A 169 10.46 -4.31 -12.62
N PHE A 170 9.14 -4.37 -12.77
CA PHE A 170 8.48 -5.39 -13.58
C PHE A 170 8.44 -5.00 -15.05
N ASP A 171 8.59 -5.99 -15.92
CA ASP A 171 8.21 -5.88 -17.32
C ASP A 171 6.68 -5.92 -17.47
N ILE A 172 6.18 -5.48 -18.62
CA ILE A 172 4.74 -5.35 -18.87
C ILE A 172 4.03 -6.70 -18.74
N ASP A 173 4.64 -7.76 -19.24
CA ASP A 173 4.04 -9.11 -19.24
C ASP A 173 3.91 -9.65 -17.82
N PHE A 174 4.94 -9.45 -17.00
CA PHE A 174 4.88 -9.88 -15.60
C PHE A 174 3.93 -9.04 -14.76
N LYS A 175 3.73 -7.78 -15.06
CA LYS A 175 2.74 -6.95 -14.36
C LYS A 175 1.33 -7.56 -14.44
N GLN A 176 0.94 -8.03 -15.64
CA GLN A 176 -0.35 -8.68 -15.82
C GLN A 176 -0.42 -10.02 -15.06
N ASP A 177 0.64 -10.83 -15.09
CA ASP A 177 0.66 -12.08 -14.33
C ASP A 177 0.65 -11.84 -12.82
N PHE A 178 1.35 -10.83 -12.35
CA PHE A 178 1.32 -10.40 -10.95
C PHE A 178 -0.10 -10.05 -10.49
N LEU A 179 -0.85 -9.25 -11.25
CA LEU A 179 -2.23 -8.92 -10.94
C LEU A 179 -3.11 -10.18 -10.91
N ASN A 180 -2.95 -11.08 -11.86
CA ASN A 180 -3.69 -12.36 -11.90
C ASN A 180 -3.38 -13.21 -10.66
N VAL A 181 -2.12 -13.28 -10.22
CA VAL A 181 -1.72 -14.01 -9.00
C VAL A 181 -2.33 -13.37 -7.75
N ILE A 182 -2.34 -12.04 -7.67
CA ILE A 182 -2.99 -11.33 -6.55
C ILE A 182 -4.49 -11.64 -6.53
N MET A 183 -5.18 -11.60 -7.65
CA MET A 183 -6.61 -11.93 -7.71
C MET A 183 -6.86 -13.38 -7.32
N GLN A 184 -6.08 -14.35 -7.81
CA GLN A 184 -6.14 -15.75 -7.38
C GLN A 184 -5.90 -15.93 -5.88
N PHE A 185 -4.92 -15.19 -5.34
CA PHE A 185 -4.65 -15.20 -3.89
C PHE A 185 -5.88 -14.73 -3.08
N MET A 186 -6.64 -13.78 -3.60
CA MET A 186 -7.84 -13.21 -2.96
C MET A 186 -9.12 -14.04 -3.10
N GLU A 187 -9.19 -15.01 -4.04
CA GLU A 187 -10.42 -15.78 -4.36
C GLU A 187 -11.13 -16.39 -3.14
N SER A 188 -10.38 -16.77 -2.10
CA SER A 188 -10.97 -17.35 -0.89
C SER A 188 -11.78 -16.35 -0.06
N GLY A 189 -11.65 -15.04 -0.30
CA GLY A 189 -12.26 -13.97 0.50
C GLY A 189 -11.79 -13.89 1.97
N LYS A 190 -10.75 -14.66 2.33
CA LYS A 190 -10.20 -14.74 3.69
C LYS A 190 -8.78 -14.25 3.83
N LYS A 191 -8.17 -13.87 2.72
CA LYS A 191 -6.80 -13.36 2.63
C LYS A 191 -6.85 -11.87 2.35
N SER A 192 -5.79 -11.16 2.68
CA SER A 192 -5.67 -9.72 2.43
C SER A 192 -4.31 -9.40 1.84
N VAL A 193 -4.26 -8.37 1.01
CA VAL A 193 -3.02 -7.89 0.41
C VAL A 193 -2.82 -6.44 0.81
N ILE A 194 -1.60 -6.09 1.23
CA ILE A 194 -1.19 -4.71 1.47
C ILE A 194 -0.08 -4.41 0.47
N ILE A 195 -0.29 -3.43 -0.39
CA ILE A 195 0.67 -3.01 -1.40
C ILE A 195 1.09 -1.58 -1.09
N ALA A 196 2.35 -1.38 -0.71
CA ALA A 196 2.89 -0.03 -0.67
C ALA A 196 3.45 0.33 -2.05
N SER A 197 2.98 1.42 -2.61
CA SER A 197 3.43 1.90 -3.91
C SER A 197 3.51 3.42 -3.96
N HIS A 198 4.33 3.92 -4.87
CA HIS A 198 4.31 5.31 -5.32
C HIS A 198 3.90 5.41 -6.81
N ILE A 199 3.66 4.28 -7.48
CA ILE A 199 3.22 4.16 -8.88
C ILE A 199 1.78 3.65 -8.87
N LEU A 200 0.82 4.49 -9.24
CA LEU A 200 -0.59 4.36 -8.86
C LEU A 200 -1.51 3.78 -9.96
N ASP A 201 -1.14 3.89 -11.24
CA ASP A 201 -2.09 3.69 -12.34
C ASP A 201 -2.56 2.24 -12.57
N GLU A 202 -1.76 1.26 -12.15
CA GLU A 202 -2.03 -0.16 -12.48
C GLU A 202 -2.84 -0.88 -11.41
N LEU A 203 -2.72 -0.44 -10.16
CA LEU A 203 -3.37 -1.04 -9.00
C LEU A 203 -4.78 -0.47 -8.75
N ASP A 204 -5.08 0.74 -9.23
CA ASP A 204 -6.34 1.46 -9.03
C ASP A 204 -7.60 0.61 -9.35
N ARG A 205 -7.46 -0.42 -10.21
CA ARG A 205 -8.58 -1.26 -10.64
C ARG A 205 -8.91 -2.40 -9.69
N ILE A 206 -7.97 -2.77 -8.83
CA ILE A 206 -8.11 -3.92 -7.92
C ILE A 206 -8.08 -3.53 -6.45
N VAL A 207 -7.82 -2.26 -6.14
CA VAL A 207 -7.74 -1.74 -4.77
C VAL A 207 -9.14 -1.51 -4.21
N ASP A 208 -9.38 -2.05 -3.02
CA ASP A 208 -10.62 -1.88 -2.27
C ASP A 208 -10.49 -0.80 -1.19
N TYR A 209 -9.30 -0.68 -0.61
CA TYR A 209 -9.03 0.16 0.57
C TYR A 209 -7.76 0.99 0.38
N LEU A 210 -7.83 2.27 0.69
CA LEU A 210 -6.73 3.21 0.52
C LEU A 210 -6.25 3.75 1.87
N ILE A 211 -4.93 3.75 2.08
CA ILE A 211 -4.26 4.45 3.18
C ILE A 211 -3.28 5.45 2.57
N TYR A 212 -3.47 6.73 2.82
CA TYR A 212 -2.57 7.77 2.36
C TYR A 212 -1.80 8.39 3.52
N LEU A 213 -0.46 8.30 3.45
CA LEU A 213 0.47 8.92 4.39
C LEU A 213 1.19 10.10 3.74
N ASP A 214 1.24 11.23 4.42
CA ASP A 214 2.06 12.37 4.03
C ASP A 214 2.90 12.86 5.22
N LYS A 215 4.22 12.91 5.05
CA LYS A 215 5.18 13.43 6.05
C LYS A 215 4.99 12.84 7.46
N GLY A 216 4.65 11.56 7.54
CA GLY A 216 4.45 10.84 8.79
C GLY A 216 3.08 11.03 9.43
N GLU A 217 2.13 11.62 8.75
CA GLU A 217 0.75 11.82 9.20
C GLU A 217 -0.22 11.03 8.31
N LEU A 218 -1.31 10.55 8.91
CA LEU A 218 -2.39 9.88 8.20
C LEU A 218 -3.32 10.93 7.59
N VAL A 219 -3.41 10.94 6.26
CA VAL A 219 -4.28 11.87 5.52
C VAL A 219 -5.63 11.23 5.22
N TYR A 220 -5.61 9.96 4.83
CA TYR A 220 -6.82 9.20 4.51
C TYR A 220 -6.63 7.73 4.88
N SER A 221 -7.71 7.12 5.36
CA SER A 221 -7.85 5.69 5.53
C SER A 221 -9.32 5.34 5.35
N GLY A 222 -9.63 4.49 4.37
CA GLY A 222 -11.00 4.12 4.04
C GLY A 222 -11.12 3.41 2.70
N ASP A 223 -12.34 3.04 2.33
CA ASP A 223 -12.63 2.43 1.04
C ASP A 223 -12.36 3.42 -0.12
N ILE A 224 -11.96 2.88 -1.27
CA ILE A 224 -11.54 3.67 -2.43
C ILE A 224 -12.72 4.47 -3.03
N GLU A 225 -13.95 3.97 -2.96
CA GLU A 225 -15.11 4.66 -3.50
C GLU A 225 -15.45 5.90 -2.67
N SER A 226 -15.40 5.80 -1.34
CA SER A 226 -15.54 6.95 -0.44
C SER A 226 -14.45 8.00 -0.69
N PHE A 227 -13.23 7.56 -0.99
CA PHE A 227 -12.16 8.49 -1.40
C PHE A 227 -12.50 9.20 -2.70
N ARG A 228 -12.93 8.46 -3.73
CA ARG A 228 -13.34 9.01 -5.02
C ARG A 228 -14.52 9.95 -4.90
N ASP A 229 -15.44 9.70 -3.99
CA ASP A 229 -16.57 10.60 -3.75
C ASP A 229 -16.19 11.88 -3.03
N LYS A 230 -15.17 11.81 -2.16
CA LYS A 230 -14.76 12.91 -1.30
C LYS A 230 -14.01 14.04 -2.01
N TYR A 231 -13.34 13.76 -3.13
CA TYR A 231 -12.46 14.72 -3.78
C TYR A 231 -12.81 14.91 -5.26
N ARG A 232 -12.58 16.13 -5.78
CA ARG A 232 -12.73 16.46 -7.20
C ARG A 232 -11.56 17.30 -7.68
N ILE A 233 -11.24 17.11 -8.95
CA ILE A 233 -10.44 18.07 -9.72
C ILE A 233 -11.40 18.98 -10.47
N ILE A 234 -11.25 20.27 -10.28
CA ILE A 234 -12.00 21.30 -11.00
C ILE A 234 -11.04 22.08 -11.87
N SER A 235 -11.37 22.17 -13.16
CA SER A 235 -10.55 22.89 -14.14
C SER A 235 -11.41 23.84 -14.96
N GLY A 236 -10.89 25.03 -15.24
CA GLY A 236 -11.58 26.02 -16.05
C GLY A 236 -10.88 27.37 -16.05
N GLU A 237 -11.59 28.39 -16.52
CA GLU A 237 -11.10 29.77 -16.53
C GLU A 237 -10.81 30.24 -15.10
N SER A 238 -9.65 30.88 -14.89
CA SER A 238 -9.15 31.22 -13.54
C SER A 238 -10.16 32.01 -12.70
N TYR A 239 -10.88 32.96 -13.30
CA TYR A 239 -11.90 33.73 -12.55
C TYR A 239 -13.06 32.86 -12.06
N LYS A 240 -13.42 31.79 -12.80
CA LYS A 240 -14.51 30.88 -12.41
C LYS A 240 -14.06 29.96 -11.25
N VAL A 241 -12.82 29.44 -11.32
CA VAL A 241 -12.27 28.63 -10.24
C VAL A 241 -12.12 29.45 -8.96
N LYS A 242 -11.77 30.74 -9.05
CA LYS A 242 -11.70 31.66 -7.90
C LYS A 242 -13.06 31.94 -7.22
N LEU A 243 -14.17 31.65 -7.90
CA LEU A 243 -15.50 31.73 -7.29
C LEU A 243 -15.89 30.54 -6.42
N LEU A 244 -15.08 29.46 -6.44
CA LEU A 244 -15.28 28.32 -5.56
C LEU A 244 -15.08 28.76 -4.10
N LYS A 245 -15.71 28.02 -3.19
CA LYS A 245 -15.51 28.25 -1.76
C LYS A 245 -14.07 27.96 -1.38
N GLN A 246 -13.39 28.95 -0.83
CA GLN A 246 -11.99 28.84 -0.46
C GLN A 246 -11.71 27.71 0.57
N GLU A 247 -12.68 27.42 1.45
CA GLU A 247 -12.62 26.34 2.43
C GLU A 247 -12.61 24.94 1.81
N ASP A 248 -13.10 24.79 0.57
CA ASP A 248 -13.13 23.52 -0.15
C ASP A 248 -11.84 23.29 -0.95
N ILE A 249 -11.07 24.35 -1.22
CA ILE A 249 -9.87 24.28 -2.06
C ILE A 249 -8.69 23.76 -1.22
N ILE A 250 -8.18 22.59 -1.58
CA ILE A 250 -6.97 22.02 -0.98
C ILE A 250 -5.72 22.65 -1.60
N HIS A 251 -5.70 22.75 -2.92
CA HIS A 251 -4.64 23.40 -3.68
C HIS A 251 -5.15 23.79 -5.06
N ALA A 252 -4.72 24.93 -5.56
CA ALA A 252 -5.01 25.39 -6.92
C ALA A 252 -3.75 25.87 -7.61
N GLU A 253 -3.64 25.57 -8.88
CA GLU A 253 -2.50 25.88 -9.74
C GLU A 253 -2.97 26.58 -11.00
N ASP A 254 -2.43 27.78 -11.26
CA ASP A 254 -2.67 28.47 -12.51
C ASP A 254 -1.85 27.84 -13.64
N ARG A 255 -2.52 27.56 -14.76
CA ARG A 255 -1.93 26.99 -15.98
C ARG A 255 -2.12 27.95 -17.15
N LYS A 256 -1.44 27.68 -18.26
CA LYS A 256 -1.50 28.53 -19.46
C LYS A 256 -2.94 28.82 -19.97
N TYR A 257 -3.88 27.92 -19.72
CA TYR A 257 -5.26 28.01 -20.24
C TYR A 257 -6.33 27.93 -19.12
N GLY A 258 -5.99 28.41 -17.93
CA GLY A 258 -6.91 28.43 -16.79
C GLY A 258 -6.29 27.89 -15.51
N THR A 259 -7.13 27.60 -14.54
CA THR A 259 -6.73 27.07 -13.23
C THR A 259 -7.23 25.64 -13.05
N LYS A 260 -6.41 24.80 -12.43
CA LYS A 260 -6.77 23.46 -11.98
C LYS A 260 -6.70 23.41 -10.46
N ALA A 261 -7.77 22.96 -9.81
CA ALA A 261 -7.85 22.89 -8.36
C ALA A 261 -8.26 21.50 -7.88
N LEU A 262 -7.62 21.03 -6.80
CA LEU A 262 -8.11 19.91 -5.99
C LEU A 262 -9.01 20.46 -4.90
N VAL A 263 -10.22 19.93 -4.81
CA VAL A 263 -11.21 20.38 -3.83
C VAL A 263 -11.84 19.22 -3.07
N VAL A 264 -12.35 19.50 -1.86
CA VAL A 264 -13.29 18.62 -1.16
C VAL A 264 -14.65 18.73 -1.87
N ASN A 265 -15.24 17.59 -2.18
CA ASN A 265 -16.50 17.53 -2.92
C ASN A 265 -17.71 17.81 -2.02
N HIS A 266 -18.23 19.01 -2.08
CA HIS A 266 -19.51 19.39 -1.46
C HIS A 266 -20.64 19.54 -2.49
N GLY A 267 -20.66 18.65 -3.52
CA GLY A 267 -21.70 18.62 -4.55
C GLY A 267 -21.32 19.35 -5.84
N TYR A 268 -20.03 19.46 -6.14
CA TYR A 268 -19.52 20.10 -7.36
C TYR A 268 -19.90 19.42 -8.67
N SER A 269 -20.51 18.24 -8.65
CA SER A 269 -21.08 17.59 -9.84
C SER A 269 -22.20 18.39 -10.52
N LYS A 270 -22.67 19.46 -9.88
CA LYS A 270 -23.73 20.34 -10.36
C LYS A 270 -23.25 21.57 -11.14
N TYR A 271 -21.94 21.80 -11.25
CA TYR A 271 -21.41 22.92 -12.04
C TYR A 271 -21.44 22.56 -13.51
N ASP A 272 -22.41 23.14 -14.21
CA ASP A 272 -22.73 22.84 -15.60
C ASP A 272 -21.90 23.73 -16.54
N GLY A 273 -21.31 23.15 -17.59
CA GLY A 273 -20.81 23.79 -18.80
C GLY A 273 -19.65 24.81 -18.68
N ALA A 274 -19.41 25.38 -17.51
CA ALA A 274 -18.41 26.44 -17.31
C ALA A 274 -17.11 25.94 -16.67
N LEU A 275 -17.17 24.80 -15.97
CA LEU A 275 -16.04 24.13 -15.29
C LEU A 275 -16.06 22.64 -15.62
N THR A 276 -14.90 22.07 -15.82
CA THR A 276 -14.74 20.62 -15.94
C THR A 276 -14.50 20.04 -14.55
N VAL A 277 -15.36 19.09 -14.14
CA VAL A 277 -15.27 18.41 -12.84
C VAL A 277 -14.97 16.94 -13.08
N THR A 278 -13.85 16.46 -12.53
CA THR A 278 -13.42 15.05 -12.65
C THR A 278 -13.06 14.47 -11.29
N VAL A 279 -13.12 13.16 -11.16
CA VAL A 279 -12.53 12.44 -10.02
C VAL A 279 -11.01 12.50 -10.18
N PRO A 280 -10.23 12.88 -9.14
CA PRO A 280 -8.78 12.84 -9.22
C PRO A 280 -8.27 11.43 -9.37
N THR A 281 -7.23 11.23 -10.17
CA THR A 281 -6.36 10.06 -10.00
C THR A 281 -5.63 10.17 -8.67
N LEU A 282 -5.13 9.04 -8.15
CA LEU A 282 -4.33 9.10 -6.91
C LEU A 282 -3.07 9.97 -7.09
N GLU A 283 -2.43 9.91 -8.28
CA GLU A 283 -1.28 10.75 -8.61
C GLU A 283 -1.63 12.25 -8.58
N GLU A 284 -2.73 12.64 -9.22
CA GLU A 284 -3.22 14.03 -9.20
C GLU A 284 -3.53 14.49 -7.77
N PHE A 285 -4.20 13.62 -6.99
CA PHE A 285 -4.50 13.92 -5.59
C PHE A 285 -3.22 14.15 -4.79
N MET A 286 -2.25 13.22 -4.86
CA MET A 286 -0.98 13.32 -4.13
C MET A 286 -0.20 14.56 -4.54
N TYR A 287 -0.13 14.87 -5.83
CA TYR A 287 0.53 16.06 -6.34
C TYR A 287 -0.06 17.33 -5.72
N HIS A 288 -1.37 17.52 -5.85
CA HIS A 288 -2.03 18.70 -5.32
C HIS A 288 -2.01 18.75 -3.79
N TYR A 289 -2.21 17.60 -3.12
CA TYR A 289 -2.21 17.55 -1.66
C TYR A 289 -0.84 17.86 -1.06
N SER A 290 0.24 17.44 -1.70
CA SER A 290 1.60 17.74 -1.25
C SER A 290 1.93 19.24 -1.29
N LYS A 291 1.25 19.98 -2.14
CA LYS A 291 1.38 21.44 -2.32
C LYS A 291 0.32 22.26 -1.56
N ARG A 292 -0.47 21.62 -0.68
CA ARG A 292 -1.45 22.33 0.13
C ARG A 292 -0.79 23.46 0.93
N GLY A 293 -1.41 24.61 0.94
CA GLY A 293 -0.86 25.81 1.58
C GLY A 293 0.08 26.65 0.70
N GLU A 294 0.44 26.17 -0.49
CA GLU A 294 1.21 26.92 -1.50
C GLU A 294 0.30 27.52 -2.59
N SER A 295 -1.00 27.60 -2.35
CA SER A 295 -1.97 28.06 -3.36
C SER A 295 -1.63 29.45 -3.86
N ALA A 296 -1.56 29.59 -5.19
CA ALA A 296 -1.36 30.85 -5.92
C ALA A 296 -2.65 31.67 -6.09
N ILE A 297 -3.72 31.38 -5.30
CA ILE A 297 -5.02 32.03 -5.42
C ILE A 297 -5.29 32.92 -4.21
#